data_3e66175d1bef096c44951ebbdda772cb
#
_entry.id   3e66175d1bef096c44951ebbdda772cb
#
_cell.length_a   1.000
_cell.length_b   1.000
_cell.length_c   1.000
_cell.angle_alpha   90.00
_cell.angle_beta   90.00
_cell.angle_gamma   90.00
#
_symmetry.space_group_name_H-M   'P 1'
#
loop_
_entity.id
_entity.type
_entity.pdbx_description
1 polymer ?
#
loop_
_entity_poly.entity_id
_entity_poly.type
_entity_poly.pdbx_seq_one_letter_code
_entity_poly.pdbx_strand_id
1 'polypeptide(L)'
;HFQAGNKGFLPIEQEWKEKRGEKVITCKDATLWALNDYPRATLVIEVGSKETAIMLFNTVYQAMPSTSGEDEPMMNVLVWKEQKNWIVCIFPRNKHRPSCYTAEGDTNILISPASVDMGGVFITPQEKDFEKITANDIADILGEVCLRPAAFRILIERIKQQL
;
A
#
# COMPACT_ATOMS: atom_id res chain seq x y z
N HIS A 1 15.48 1.32 2.54
CA HIS A 1 15.87 0.51 3.72
C HIS A 1 14.76 -0.45 4.09
N PHE A 2 15.11 -1.50 4.84
CA PHE A 2 14.18 -2.53 5.29
C PHE A 2 13.96 -2.42 6.80
N GLN A 3 12.73 -2.73 7.23
CA GLN A 3 12.36 -2.82 8.64
C GLN A 3 11.74 -4.20 8.89
N ALA A 4 11.99 -4.77 10.06
CA ALA A 4 11.38 -6.01 10.49
C ALA A 4 10.68 -5.81 11.84
N GLY A 5 9.55 -6.49 12.02
CA GLY A 5 8.75 -6.42 13.25
C GLY A 5 8.06 -7.75 13.53
N ASN A 6 7.40 -7.81 14.68
CA ASN A 6 6.62 -8.97 15.06
C ASN A 6 5.36 -9.07 14.20
N LYS A 7 5.04 -10.29 13.75
CA LYS A 7 3.77 -10.58 13.08
C LYS A 7 2.58 -10.36 14.03
N GLY A 8 1.46 -9.92 13.46
CA GLY A 8 0.22 -9.63 14.20
C GLY A 8 0.14 -8.21 14.74
N PHE A 9 1.13 -7.36 14.41
CA PHE A 9 1.17 -5.97 14.86
C PHE A 9 0.33 -5.05 13.96
N LEU A 10 0.32 -5.29 12.64
CA LEU A 10 -0.33 -4.42 11.68
C LEU A 10 -1.77 -4.85 11.39
N PRO A 11 -2.76 -3.94 11.47
CA PRO A 11 -4.16 -4.23 11.16
C PRO A 11 -4.38 -4.93 9.82
N ILE A 12 -3.65 -4.55 8.78
CA ILE A 12 -3.76 -5.16 7.45
C ILE A 12 -3.53 -6.68 7.44
N GLU A 13 -2.76 -7.22 8.39
CA GLU A 13 -2.51 -8.66 8.46
C GLU A 13 -3.79 -9.48 8.68
N GLN A 14 -4.83 -8.86 9.26
CA GLN A 14 -6.15 -9.44 9.44
C GLN A 14 -7.16 -8.95 8.40
N GLU A 15 -7.15 -7.64 8.13
CA GLU A 15 -8.14 -6.95 7.29
C GLU A 15 -8.10 -7.39 5.82
N TRP A 16 -6.91 -7.68 5.26
CA TRP A 16 -6.76 -7.94 3.83
C TRP A 16 -7.65 -9.09 3.31
N LYS A 17 -7.92 -10.10 4.13
CA LYS A 17 -8.78 -11.23 3.75
C LYS A 17 -10.24 -10.84 3.63
N GLU A 18 -10.71 -9.99 4.54
CA GLU A 18 -12.08 -9.49 4.55
C GLU A 18 -12.31 -8.48 3.43
N LYS A 19 -11.27 -7.75 3.04
CA LYS A 19 -11.27 -6.72 2.02
C LYS A 19 -10.89 -7.22 0.62
N ARG A 20 -10.70 -8.53 0.44
CA ARG A 20 -10.46 -9.11 -0.88
C ARG A 20 -11.54 -8.70 -1.86
N GLY A 21 -11.15 -8.04 -2.94
CA GLY A 21 -12.02 -7.65 -4.02
C GLY A 21 -11.77 -8.47 -5.28
N GLU A 22 -11.25 -7.82 -6.30
CA GLU A 22 -11.00 -8.44 -7.59
C GLU A 22 -9.77 -9.37 -7.57
N LYS A 23 -9.92 -10.56 -8.15
CA LYS A 23 -8.78 -11.41 -8.54
C LYS A 23 -8.20 -10.87 -9.84
N VAL A 24 -7.13 -10.10 -9.74
CA VAL A 24 -6.47 -9.50 -10.92
C VAL A 24 -5.74 -10.56 -11.73
N ILE A 25 -5.04 -11.48 -11.05
CA ILE A 25 -4.32 -12.61 -11.65
C ILE A 25 -4.55 -13.85 -10.78
N THR A 26 -4.71 -15.00 -11.42
CA THR A 26 -4.63 -16.32 -10.76
C THR A 26 -3.71 -17.20 -11.58
N CYS A 27 -2.63 -17.69 -11.00
CA CYS A 27 -1.69 -18.59 -11.64
C CYS A 27 -1.10 -19.58 -10.66
N LYS A 28 -0.86 -20.82 -11.12
CA LYS A 28 -0.20 -21.89 -10.34
C LYS A 28 -0.61 -21.88 -8.85
N ASP A 29 0.30 -21.42 -8.00
CA ASP A 29 0.24 -21.39 -6.54
C ASP A 29 0.03 -19.95 -5.99
N ALA A 30 -0.48 -19.04 -6.83
CA ALA A 30 -0.63 -17.63 -6.46
C ALA A 30 -1.92 -16.97 -6.95
N THR A 31 -2.36 -15.97 -6.20
CA THR A 31 -3.41 -15.05 -6.60
C THR A 31 -2.98 -13.63 -6.28
N LEU A 32 -3.10 -12.72 -7.26
CA LEU A 32 -3.00 -11.27 -7.06
C LEU A 32 -4.40 -10.70 -6.87
N TRP A 33 -4.62 -10.08 -5.73
CA TRP A 33 -5.87 -9.44 -5.35
C TRP A 33 -5.75 -7.93 -5.43
N ALA A 34 -6.81 -7.24 -5.84
CA ALA A 34 -7.03 -5.84 -5.54
C ALA A 34 -8.01 -5.76 -4.36
N LEU A 35 -7.69 -4.98 -3.32
CA LEU A 35 -8.59 -4.79 -2.20
C LEU A 35 -9.73 -3.84 -2.57
N ASN A 36 -10.95 -4.12 -2.10
CA ASN A 36 -12.13 -3.28 -2.23
C ASN A 36 -12.49 -2.63 -0.90
N ASP A 37 -13.17 -1.49 -0.96
CA ASP A 37 -13.63 -0.73 0.21
C ASP A 37 -12.53 -0.56 1.26
N TYR A 38 -11.32 -0.30 0.77
CA TYR A 38 -10.15 -0.11 1.60
C TYR A 38 -9.64 1.33 1.44
N PRO A 39 -9.27 2.03 2.52
CA PRO A 39 -9.00 3.48 2.47
C PRO A 39 -7.79 3.85 1.62
N ARG A 40 -7.06 2.88 1.10
CA ARG A 40 -5.86 3.06 0.29
C ARG A 40 -5.75 2.00 -0.81
N ALA A 41 -5.29 2.41 -1.99
CA ALA A 41 -5.01 1.50 -3.09
C ALA A 41 -4.03 0.41 -2.64
N THR A 42 -4.46 -0.85 -2.70
CA THR A 42 -3.67 -1.98 -2.20
C THR A 42 -3.82 -3.19 -3.11
N LEU A 43 -2.68 -3.71 -3.56
CA LEU A 43 -2.58 -5.01 -4.22
C LEU A 43 -1.98 -6.01 -3.23
N VAL A 44 -2.49 -7.24 -3.24
CA VAL A 44 -2.01 -8.32 -2.36
C VAL A 44 -1.70 -9.55 -3.18
N ILE A 45 -0.45 -10.01 -3.14
CA ILE A 45 -0.02 -11.28 -3.70
C ILE A 45 -0.07 -12.32 -2.58
N GLU A 46 -0.92 -13.32 -2.75
CA GLU A 46 -0.95 -14.53 -1.91
C GLU A 46 -0.28 -15.64 -2.70
N VAL A 47 0.86 -16.20 -2.23
CA VAL A 47 1.71 -17.06 -3.04
C VAL A 47 2.45 -18.12 -2.23
N GLY A 48 2.55 -19.33 -2.79
CA GLY A 48 3.23 -20.47 -2.17
C GLY A 48 4.75 -20.50 -2.41
N SER A 49 5.24 -20.01 -3.56
CA SER A 49 6.65 -20.07 -3.95
C SER A 49 7.30 -18.69 -4.11
N LYS A 50 8.60 -18.63 -3.87
CA LYS A 50 9.40 -17.41 -4.04
C LYS A 50 9.47 -16.98 -5.52
N GLU A 51 9.61 -17.92 -6.41
CA GLU A 51 9.74 -17.70 -7.85
C GLU A 51 8.49 -17.02 -8.41
N THR A 52 7.31 -17.53 -8.04
CA THR A 52 6.02 -16.92 -8.44
C THR A 52 5.81 -15.57 -7.77
N ALA A 53 6.25 -15.39 -6.52
CA ALA A 53 6.20 -14.09 -5.84
C ALA A 53 7.01 -13.02 -6.58
N ILE A 54 8.23 -13.34 -6.99
CA ILE A 54 9.10 -12.44 -7.75
C ILE A 54 8.50 -12.11 -9.12
N MET A 55 7.97 -13.12 -9.81
CA MET A 55 7.32 -12.92 -11.11
C MET A 55 6.14 -11.95 -10.99
N LEU A 56 5.21 -12.18 -10.06
CA LEU A 56 4.04 -11.32 -9.88
C LEU A 56 4.41 -9.93 -9.39
N PHE A 57 5.38 -9.82 -8.48
CA PHE A 57 5.89 -8.53 -8.04
C PHE A 57 6.45 -7.73 -9.21
N ASN A 58 7.27 -8.33 -10.05
CA ASN A 58 7.84 -7.68 -11.24
C ASN A 58 6.75 -7.27 -12.24
N THR A 59 5.73 -8.09 -12.45
CA THR A 59 4.57 -7.73 -13.28
C THR A 59 3.87 -6.47 -12.75
N VAL A 60 3.62 -6.41 -11.45
CA VAL A 60 3.04 -5.21 -10.82
C VAL A 60 3.98 -4.02 -10.94
N TYR A 61 5.26 -4.20 -10.63
CA TYR A 61 6.28 -3.14 -10.69
C TYR A 61 6.37 -2.50 -12.08
N GLN A 62 6.42 -3.31 -13.13
CA GLN A 62 6.50 -2.82 -14.52
C GLN A 62 5.23 -2.11 -15.00
N ALA A 63 4.06 -2.49 -14.44
CA ALA A 63 2.79 -1.84 -14.77
C ALA A 63 2.58 -0.49 -14.07
N MET A 64 3.32 -0.24 -12.97
CA MET A 64 3.16 0.98 -12.18
C MET A 64 3.55 2.22 -12.97
N PRO A 65 2.84 3.35 -12.74
CA PRO A 65 3.28 4.62 -13.28
C PRO A 65 4.60 5.05 -12.63
N SER A 66 5.57 5.46 -13.45
CA SER A 66 6.76 6.17 -12.96
C SER A 66 6.52 7.68 -13.07
N THR A 67 6.97 8.42 -12.06
CA THR A 67 6.98 9.89 -12.11
C THR A 67 8.17 10.34 -12.95
N SER A 68 7.98 11.34 -13.80
CA SER A 68 9.07 11.88 -14.63
C SER A 68 10.26 12.31 -13.76
N GLY A 69 11.43 11.72 -14.02
CA GLY A 69 12.67 12.00 -13.28
C GLY A 69 12.95 11.06 -12.11
N GLU A 70 12.07 10.09 -11.84
CA GLU A 70 12.29 9.03 -10.85
C GLU A 70 12.65 7.72 -11.56
N ASP A 71 13.66 7.02 -11.05
CA ASP A 71 14.11 5.74 -11.62
C ASP A 71 13.17 4.57 -11.25
N GLU A 72 12.38 4.73 -10.19
CA GLU A 72 11.50 3.70 -9.63
C GLU A 72 10.08 4.21 -9.38
N PRO A 73 9.05 3.36 -9.55
CA PRO A 73 7.70 3.71 -9.16
C PRO A 73 7.60 3.84 -7.64
N MET A 74 6.87 4.85 -7.18
CA MET A 74 6.70 5.10 -5.76
C MET A 74 5.73 4.09 -5.14
N MET A 75 6.20 3.33 -4.13
CA MET A 75 5.38 2.34 -3.42
C MET A 75 5.88 2.10 -1.99
N ASN A 76 5.01 1.52 -1.18
CA ASN A 76 5.41 0.81 0.04
C ASN A 76 5.08 -0.68 -0.11
N VAL A 77 5.86 -1.53 0.54
CA VAL A 77 5.67 -2.98 0.49
C VAL A 77 5.74 -3.54 1.91
N LEU A 78 4.80 -4.44 2.21
CA LEU A 78 4.81 -5.26 3.42
C LEU A 78 4.83 -6.73 3.01
N VAL A 79 5.62 -7.54 3.72
CA VAL A 79 5.72 -8.97 3.45
C VAL A 79 5.67 -9.74 4.75
N TRP A 80 4.84 -10.77 4.80
CA TRP A 80 4.84 -11.72 5.93
C TRP A 80 4.50 -13.14 5.45
N LYS A 81 4.78 -14.11 6.31
CA LYS A 81 4.42 -15.51 6.06
C LYS A 81 3.13 -15.85 6.81
N GLU A 82 2.17 -16.44 6.10
CA GLU A 82 0.94 -16.95 6.66
C GLU A 82 0.76 -18.42 6.30
N GLN A 83 0.87 -19.30 7.30
CA GLN A 83 0.90 -20.76 7.09
C GLN A 83 1.96 -21.18 6.06
N LYS A 84 1.52 -21.65 4.89
CA LYS A 84 2.41 -22.08 3.79
C LYS A 84 2.68 -20.96 2.79
N ASN A 85 1.86 -19.92 2.78
CA ASN A 85 1.92 -18.85 1.79
C ASN A 85 2.71 -17.64 2.29
N TRP A 86 3.31 -16.92 1.35
CA TRP A 86 3.78 -15.56 1.54
C TRP A 86 2.67 -14.60 1.14
N ILE A 87 2.53 -13.53 1.92
CA ILE A 87 1.62 -12.43 1.63
C ILE A 87 2.48 -11.21 1.36
N VAL A 88 2.32 -10.62 0.18
CA VAL A 88 3.02 -9.41 -0.24
C VAL A 88 1.98 -8.34 -0.53
N CYS A 89 1.90 -7.34 0.35
CA CYS A 89 1.06 -6.15 0.13
C CYS A 89 1.86 -5.05 -0.54
N ILE A 90 1.34 -4.52 -1.63
CA ILE A 90 1.93 -3.45 -2.40
C ILE A 90 0.97 -2.26 -2.36
N PHE A 91 1.47 -1.12 -1.91
CA PHE A 91 0.72 0.14 -1.82
C PHE A 91 1.28 1.13 -2.85
N PRO A 92 0.69 1.22 -4.04
CA PRO A 92 1.10 2.21 -5.04
C PRO A 92 0.87 3.63 -4.51
N ARG A 93 1.91 4.47 -4.63
CA ARG A 93 1.90 5.82 -4.11
C ARG A 93 1.74 6.86 -5.22
N ASN A 94 1.12 7.98 -4.87
CA ASN A 94 0.98 9.16 -5.71
C ASN A 94 1.94 10.28 -5.28
N LYS A 95 2.20 10.37 -3.98
CA LYS A 95 3.07 11.36 -3.35
C LYS A 95 3.86 10.76 -2.19
N HIS A 96 5.02 11.35 -1.92
CA HIS A 96 5.82 10.97 -0.75
C HIS A 96 5.19 11.46 0.55
N ARG A 97 4.72 12.71 0.60
CA ARG A 97 4.15 13.37 1.79
C ARG A 97 2.84 14.07 1.47
N PRO A 98 1.90 14.12 2.43
CA PRO A 98 0.67 14.87 2.29
C PRO A 98 0.91 16.37 2.42
N SER A 99 -0.04 17.17 1.96
CA SER A 99 0.05 18.65 2.02
C SER A 99 0.15 19.17 3.44
N CYS A 100 -0.51 18.51 4.40
CA CYS A 100 -0.46 18.91 5.81
C CYS A 100 0.94 18.79 6.44
N TYR A 101 1.86 18.03 5.82
CA TYR A 101 3.25 17.91 6.32
C TYR A 101 4.01 19.25 6.30
N THR A 102 3.79 20.06 5.27
CA THR A 102 4.45 21.38 5.09
C THR A 102 3.51 22.55 5.33
N ALA A 103 2.26 22.30 5.76
CA ALA A 103 1.31 23.35 6.06
C ALA A 103 1.77 24.19 7.28
N GLU A 104 1.21 25.38 7.44
CA GLU A 104 1.51 26.27 8.55
C GLU A 104 0.36 26.29 9.57
N GLY A 105 0.67 26.66 10.81
CA GLY A 105 -0.31 26.83 11.87
C GLY A 105 -1.05 25.54 12.24
N ASP A 106 -2.34 25.66 12.50
CA ASP A 106 -3.17 24.56 13.01
C ASP A 106 -3.45 23.46 11.97
N THR A 107 -3.25 23.74 10.69
CA THR A 107 -3.40 22.75 9.60
C THR A 107 -2.17 21.86 9.42
N ASN A 108 -1.06 22.21 10.09
CA ASN A 108 0.14 21.38 10.06
C ASN A 108 -0.05 20.10 10.87
N ILE A 109 0.21 18.96 10.24
CA ILE A 109 0.35 17.65 10.88
C ILE A 109 1.66 17.05 10.38
N LEU A 110 2.62 16.88 11.28
CA LEU A 110 3.93 16.34 10.93
C LEU A 110 3.86 14.83 10.77
N ILE A 111 3.31 14.38 9.65
CA ILE A 111 3.18 12.97 9.30
C ILE A 111 3.76 12.68 7.93
N SER A 112 4.61 11.66 7.84
CA SER A 112 5.20 11.18 6.57
C SER A 112 4.91 9.69 6.42
N PRO A 113 3.73 9.32 5.90
CA PRO A 113 3.28 7.94 5.89
C PRO A 113 4.26 7.01 5.15
N ALA A 114 4.65 5.93 5.83
CA ALA A 114 5.54 4.89 5.33
C ALA A 114 4.87 3.50 5.43
N SER A 115 5.65 2.42 5.37
CA SER A 115 5.09 1.06 5.33
C SER A 115 4.25 0.71 6.56
N VAL A 116 4.63 1.17 7.74
CA VAL A 116 3.87 0.93 8.99
C VAL A 116 2.51 1.62 8.94
N ASP A 117 2.48 2.88 8.47
CA ASP A 117 1.24 3.65 8.32
C ASP A 117 0.32 3.02 7.26
N MET A 118 0.91 2.55 6.14
CA MET A 118 0.16 1.77 5.14
C MET A 118 -0.38 0.46 5.71
N GLY A 119 0.29 -0.12 6.69
CA GLY A 119 -0.17 -1.30 7.43
C GLY A 119 -1.31 -1.03 8.41
N GLY A 120 -1.62 0.24 8.68
CA GLY A 120 -2.74 0.67 9.53
C GLY A 120 -2.36 1.18 10.92
N VAL A 121 -1.07 1.43 11.18
CA VAL A 121 -0.59 2.06 12.41
C VAL A 121 0.04 3.40 12.08
N PHE A 122 -0.70 4.48 12.31
CA PHE A 122 -0.24 5.84 12.03
C PHE A 122 0.65 6.37 13.14
N ILE A 123 1.82 6.90 12.76
CA ILE A 123 2.80 7.44 13.68
C ILE A 123 2.81 8.97 13.56
N THR A 124 2.37 9.64 14.62
CA THR A 124 2.46 11.09 14.78
C THR A 124 3.57 11.40 15.80
N PRO A 125 4.73 11.90 15.36
CA PRO A 125 5.88 12.09 16.25
C PRO A 125 5.72 13.26 17.22
N GLN A 126 4.73 14.12 17.03
CA GLN A 126 4.45 15.25 17.91
C GLN A 126 3.15 15.04 18.67
N GLU A 127 3.19 15.28 19.99
CA GLU A 127 2.04 15.14 20.88
C GLU A 127 0.85 15.96 20.41
N LYS A 128 1.05 17.23 20.01
CA LYS A 128 0.01 18.10 19.46
C LYS A 128 -0.73 17.49 18.26
N ASP A 129 -0.04 16.72 17.43
CA ASP A 129 -0.61 16.09 16.25
C ASP A 129 -1.35 14.81 16.62
N PHE A 130 -0.83 14.07 17.60
CA PHE A 130 -1.50 12.90 18.16
C PHE A 130 -2.84 13.26 18.80
N GLU A 131 -2.90 14.37 19.54
CA GLU A 131 -4.12 14.81 20.22
C GLU A 131 -5.19 15.33 19.25
N LYS A 132 -4.79 15.94 18.13
CA LYS A 132 -5.75 16.60 17.22
C LYS A 132 -6.15 15.77 16.00
N ILE A 133 -5.33 14.78 15.58
CA ILE A 133 -5.59 14.02 14.36
C ILE A 133 -6.91 13.26 14.44
N THR A 134 -7.71 13.35 13.39
CA THR A 134 -9.01 12.70 13.30
C THR A 134 -9.00 11.60 12.23
N ALA A 135 -10.04 10.75 12.22
CA ALA A 135 -10.24 9.76 11.17
C ALA A 135 -10.38 10.40 9.78
N ASN A 136 -10.96 11.62 9.69
CA ASN A 136 -11.08 12.35 8.44
C ASN A 136 -9.70 12.83 7.95
N ASP A 137 -8.85 13.35 8.84
CA ASP A 137 -7.48 13.73 8.50
C ASP A 137 -6.69 12.54 7.95
N ILE A 138 -6.83 11.37 8.57
CA ILE A 138 -6.20 10.13 8.10
C ILE A 138 -6.73 9.73 6.70
N ALA A 139 -8.04 9.82 6.47
CA ALA A 139 -8.63 9.53 5.17
C ALA A 139 -8.12 10.48 4.08
N ASP A 140 -8.03 11.77 4.37
CA ASP A 140 -7.51 12.80 3.46
C ASP A 140 -6.02 12.57 3.16
N ILE A 141 -5.21 12.30 4.19
CA ILE A 141 -3.79 11.97 4.07
C ILE A 141 -3.59 10.75 3.16
N LEU A 142 -4.33 9.66 3.40
CA LEU A 142 -4.25 8.46 2.57
C LEU A 142 -4.73 8.71 1.13
N GLY A 143 -5.82 9.45 0.96
CA GLY A 143 -6.35 9.85 -0.35
C GLY A 143 -5.37 10.68 -1.17
N GLU A 144 -4.50 11.44 -0.50
CA GLU A 144 -3.50 12.29 -1.13
C GLU A 144 -2.22 11.51 -1.49
N VAL A 145 -1.72 10.68 -0.57
CA VAL A 145 -0.43 9.98 -0.75
C VAL A 145 -0.53 8.66 -1.49
N CYS A 146 -1.67 7.99 -1.48
CA CYS A 146 -1.90 6.76 -2.23
C CYS A 146 -2.39 7.04 -3.65
N LEU A 147 -2.28 6.05 -4.51
CA LEU A 147 -2.80 6.13 -5.87
C LEU A 147 -4.33 6.32 -5.83
N ARG A 148 -4.83 7.30 -6.57
CA ARG A 148 -6.27 7.59 -6.62
C ARG A 148 -7.06 6.46 -7.30
N PRO A 149 -8.35 6.27 -6.98
CA PRO A 149 -9.15 5.15 -7.48
C PRO A 149 -9.15 4.99 -9.02
N ALA A 150 -9.21 6.10 -9.76
CA ALA A 150 -9.17 6.05 -11.22
C ALA A 150 -7.82 5.55 -11.76
N ALA A 151 -6.71 6.04 -11.19
CA ALA A 151 -5.36 5.62 -11.56
C ALA A 151 -5.09 4.17 -11.10
N PHE A 152 -5.65 3.75 -9.97
CA PHE A 152 -5.54 2.37 -9.50
C PHE A 152 -6.26 1.39 -10.44
N ARG A 153 -7.44 1.74 -10.96
CA ARG A 153 -8.12 0.94 -11.99
C ARG A 153 -7.30 0.81 -13.27
N ILE A 154 -6.68 1.91 -13.72
CA ILE A 154 -5.78 1.88 -14.89
C ILE A 154 -4.59 0.95 -14.63
N LEU A 155 -4.01 0.98 -13.42
CA LEU A 155 -2.93 0.07 -13.04
C LEU A 155 -3.38 -1.40 -13.12
N ILE A 156 -4.55 -1.74 -12.58
CA ILE A 156 -5.11 -3.09 -12.64
C ILE A 156 -5.26 -3.56 -14.10
N GLU A 157 -5.79 -2.73 -14.98
CA GLU A 157 -5.94 -3.08 -16.41
C GLU A 157 -4.59 -3.26 -17.11
N ARG A 158 -3.60 -2.44 -16.79
CA ARG A 158 -2.22 -2.63 -17.31
C ARG A 158 -1.60 -3.94 -16.85
N ILE A 159 -1.81 -4.32 -15.59
CA ILE A 159 -1.32 -5.60 -15.05
C ILE A 159 -1.94 -6.77 -15.81
N LYS A 160 -3.24 -6.74 -16.07
CA LYS A 160 -3.95 -7.79 -16.83
C LYS A 160 -3.45 -7.92 -18.28
N GLN A 161 -3.01 -6.82 -18.88
CA GLN A 161 -2.51 -6.80 -20.25
C GLN A 161 -1.08 -7.38 -20.42
N GLN A 162 -0.36 -7.60 -19.31
CA GLN A 162 1.00 -8.16 -19.35
C GLN A 162 1.03 -9.70 -19.34
N LEU A 163 -0.12 -10.33 -19.29
CA LEU A 163 -0.30 -11.78 -19.29
C LEU A 163 -0.90 -12.26 -20.59
#